data_b7dc311f9f1e47725bce2de21d2dd837
#
_entry.id   b7dc311f9f1e47725bce2de21d2dd837
#
_cell.length_a   1.000
_cell.length_b   1.000
_cell.length_c   1.000
_cell.angle_alpha   90.00
_cell.angle_beta   90.00
_cell.angle_gamma   90.00
#
_symmetry.space_group_name_H-M   'P 1'
#
loop_
_entity.id
_entity.type
_entity.pdbx_description
1 polymer ?
#
loop_
_entity_poly.entity_id
_entity_poly.type
_entity_poly.pdbx_seq_one_letter_code
_entity_poly.pdbx_strand_id
1 'polypeptide(L)'
;MGPSDAKDHPVAASPPATRAAPRGEHAGDDPCSGVHRPSPGPRREDHPHPPPGAGEPHTVDDDVPGAVRRVLENLLAERTERAAALDPVFAADLADRVARFALDGGKLMRPRFVWWALRACGGGAAETEAALRVGAALELIQTCALVHDDVMDASRLRRGRLALHADIAAQYAGGMAPADGARFGEAAAILAGDLALAWADDIVAATLTTPDTERAVRELWSVMRTEMVAGQYLDIQGQATSSRSLARAIRAACLKSALYSVERPLALGAALAGADAARTRALCSAGRCVGIAFQLRDDLGDVFGAPRHSGKPTGGDIRAGKPTYLVAVAQARAEAAGDRRALTVLRESLGDAELPESRLAEVVDVLVRTGARDLVEAKIDRLVAQGLRHLDSAPLEPEGRRRLRELLYTTAGGPPPTPPFGARGPLDGLPVPLLPGTVEEVAR
;
A
#
# COMPACT_ATOMS: atom_id res chain seq x y z
N MET A 1 13.96 34.72 -50.70
CA MET A 1 13.83 35.89 -49.87
C MET A 1 13.60 35.37 -48.47
N GLY A 2 14.48 35.24 -47.60
CA GLY A 2 15.61 35.92 -47.10
C GLY A 2 15.50 35.82 -45.57
N PRO A 3 16.54 35.46 -44.85
CA PRO A 3 16.48 35.03 -43.44
C PRO A 3 16.80 36.18 -42.48
N SER A 4 16.57 36.02 -41.22
CA SER A 4 17.19 36.75 -40.09
C SER A 4 16.35 36.55 -38.83
N ASP A 5 16.78 36.35 -37.61
CA ASP A 5 18.05 36.59 -36.93
C ASP A 5 18.10 35.74 -35.67
N ALA A 6 19.21 35.10 -35.45
CA ALA A 6 19.59 34.52 -34.15
C ALA A 6 20.05 35.67 -33.23
N LYS A 7 19.63 35.69 -31.99
CA LYS A 7 20.25 36.53 -30.94
C LYS A 7 20.86 35.64 -29.88
N ASP A 8 22.19 35.62 -29.89
CA ASP A 8 23.07 35.16 -28.84
C ASP A 8 22.83 35.92 -27.53
N HIS A 9 22.80 35.18 -26.43
CA HIS A 9 23.02 35.74 -25.10
C HIS A 9 24.25 35.06 -24.45
N PRO A 10 25.14 35.83 -23.83
CA PRO A 10 26.45 35.38 -23.46
C PRO A 10 26.47 34.61 -22.13
N VAL A 11 27.37 33.64 -22.09
CA VAL A 11 27.78 32.84 -20.92
C VAL A 11 28.50 33.77 -19.95
N ALA A 12 28.06 33.84 -18.69
CA ALA A 12 28.75 34.52 -17.61
C ALA A 12 29.71 33.55 -16.91
N ALA A 13 30.96 33.99 -16.83
CA ALA A 13 32.10 33.29 -16.26
C ALA A 13 32.09 33.27 -14.73
N SER A 14 32.59 32.15 -14.14
CA SER A 14 32.89 32.00 -12.72
C SER A 14 34.14 32.78 -12.30
N PRO A 15 34.21 33.34 -11.06
CA PRO A 15 35.42 33.93 -10.53
C PRO A 15 36.33 32.91 -9.82
N PRO A 16 37.64 33.18 -9.69
CA PRO A 16 38.64 32.21 -9.30
C PRO A 16 38.91 32.13 -7.78
N ALA A 17 39.45 31.00 -7.39
CA ALA A 17 39.90 30.66 -6.05
C ALA A 17 41.04 31.57 -5.56
N THR A 18 40.99 31.99 -4.30
CA THR A 18 42.11 32.69 -3.63
C THR A 18 42.77 31.81 -2.55
N ARG A 19 44.05 31.88 -2.58
CA ARG A 19 45.10 31.06 -1.98
C ARG A 19 45.39 31.38 -0.51
N ALA A 20 46.00 30.42 0.16
CA ALA A 20 46.34 30.25 1.56
C ALA A 20 47.43 31.14 2.15
N ALA A 21 47.41 31.23 3.49
CA ALA A 21 48.46 31.19 4.55
C ALA A 21 49.27 32.48 4.79
N PRO A 22 49.92 32.72 5.95
CA PRO A 22 50.68 31.73 6.72
C PRO A 22 50.69 31.82 8.28
N ARG A 23 51.38 30.87 8.87
CA ARG A 23 51.82 30.58 10.22
C ARG A 23 52.24 31.76 11.13
N GLY A 24 51.98 31.57 12.46
CA GLY A 24 52.67 32.25 13.55
C GLY A 24 52.83 31.32 14.75
N GLU A 25 54.05 30.90 15.00
CA GLU A 25 54.51 30.20 16.19
C GLU A 25 54.61 31.18 17.37
N HIS A 26 54.29 30.78 18.61
CA HIS A 26 55.07 31.15 19.78
C HIS A 26 54.91 30.09 20.89
N ALA A 27 56.08 29.73 21.37
CA ALA A 27 56.41 28.82 22.45
C ALA A 27 56.19 29.44 23.84
N GLY A 28 56.11 28.56 24.84
CA GLY A 28 56.57 28.93 26.16
C GLY A 28 55.78 28.35 27.33
N ASP A 29 56.43 27.39 27.94
CA ASP A 29 56.60 27.13 29.40
C ASP A 29 55.59 26.26 30.14
N ASP A 30 56.04 25.04 30.39
CA ASP A 30 55.82 24.22 31.58
C ASP A 30 56.57 24.80 32.81
N PRO A 31 56.19 24.60 34.10
CA PRO A 31 56.31 23.28 34.72
C PRO A 31 55.38 22.98 35.94
N CYS A 32 55.40 21.69 36.34
CA CYS A 32 55.35 21.13 37.70
C CYS A 32 54.09 20.54 38.28
N SER A 33 54.14 19.23 38.30
CA SER A 33 53.95 18.31 39.44
C SER A 33 52.63 18.33 40.25
N GLY A 34 52.01 17.18 40.26
CA GLY A 34 51.13 16.86 41.38
C GLY A 34 50.18 15.66 41.25
N VAL A 35 50.63 14.49 41.66
CA VAL A 35 49.87 13.45 42.32
C VAL A 35 48.86 12.65 41.49
N HIS A 36 49.29 11.47 41.07
CA HIS A 36 48.42 10.34 40.66
C HIS A 36 47.43 9.94 41.78
N ARG A 37 46.13 10.06 41.48
CA ARG A 37 45.09 9.25 42.09
C ARG A 37 44.55 8.28 41.04
N PRO A 38 44.33 6.98 41.34
CA PRO A 38 43.74 6.04 40.40
C PRO A 38 42.30 6.39 40.15
N SER A 39 41.95 6.54 38.86
CA SER A 39 40.57 6.69 38.39
C SER A 39 39.77 5.40 38.67
N PRO A 40 38.52 5.49 39.13
CA PRO A 40 37.63 4.34 39.21
C PRO A 40 37.34 3.85 37.79
N GLY A 41 37.41 2.54 37.59
CA GLY A 41 37.10 1.86 36.32
C GLY A 41 35.76 2.23 35.76
N PRO A 42 35.55 2.02 34.44
CA PRO A 42 34.32 2.38 33.78
C PRO A 42 33.13 1.63 34.44
N ARG A 43 32.15 2.42 34.94
CA ARG A 43 30.86 1.89 35.34
C ARG A 43 30.30 1.21 34.11
N ARG A 44 29.80 -0.04 34.26
CA ARG A 44 28.94 -0.69 33.27
C ARG A 44 27.83 0.30 32.95
N GLU A 45 27.78 0.76 31.72
CA GLU A 45 26.64 1.47 31.15
C GLU A 45 25.45 0.52 31.26
N ASP A 46 24.50 0.86 32.11
CA ASP A 46 23.16 0.26 32.10
C ASP A 46 22.59 0.51 30.71
N HIS A 47 22.54 -0.52 29.88
CA HIS A 47 21.77 -0.49 28.67
C HIS A 47 20.32 -0.18 29.07
N PRO A 48 19.69 0.83 28.44
CA PRO A 48 18.29 1.12 28.74
C PRO A 48 17.46 -0.15 28.45
N HIS A 49 16.72 -0.60 29.43
CA HIS A 49 15.73 -1.66 29.23
C HIS A 49 14.84 -1.30 28.04
N PRO A 50 14.59 -2.24 27.12
CA PRO A 50 13.66 -1.97 26.01
C PRO A 50 12.31 -1.58 26.61
N PRO A 51 11.61 -0.60 25.98
CA PRO A 51 10.30 -0.18 26.45
C PRO A 51 9.34 -1.38 26.49
N PRO A 52 8.46 -1.51 27.48
CA PRO A 52 7.51 -2.59 27.58
C PRO A 52 6.50 -2.51 26.44
N GLY A 53 6.61 -3.40 25.43
CA GLY A 53 5.65 -3.38 24.33
C GLY A 53 5.87 -4.33 23.17
N ALA A 54 7.04 -4.92 22.99
CA ALA A 54 7.20 -5.97 21.98
C ALA A 54 6.69 -7.29 22.56
N GLY A 55 5.47 -7.69 22.20
CA GLY A 55 4.92 -9.00 22.56
C GLY A 55 5.84 -10.12 22.08
N GLU A 56 5.85 -11.25 22.80
CA GLU A 56 6.53 -12.44 22.31
C GLU A 56 6.02 -12.79 20.90
N PRO A 57 6.86 -13.30 19.98
CA PRO A 57 6.47 -13.60 18.60
C PRO A 57 5.18 -14.40 18.49
N HIS A 58 4.95 -15.36 19.39
CA HIS A 58 3.72 -16.18 19.41
C HIS A 58 2.46 -15.35 19.66
N THR A 59 2.53 -14.32 20.48
CA THR A 59 1.38 -13.40 20.71
C THR A 59 1.06 -12.60 19.45
N VAL A 60 2.08 -12.24 18.66
CA VAL A 60 1.90 -11.57 17.37
C VAL A 60 1.38 -12.55 16.31
N ASP A 61 1.83 -13.80 16.30
CA ASP A 61 1.36 -14.84 15.39
C ASP A 61 -0.17 -15.04 15.48
N ASP A 62 -0.75 -14.88 16.67
CA ASP A 62 -2.19 -15.01 16.90
C ASP A 62 -3.00 -13.82 16.36
N ASP A 63 -2.46 -12.60 16.47
CA ASP A 63 -3.13 -11.38 16.02
C ASP A 63 -2.16 -10.32 15.46
N VAL A 64 -1.62 -10.57 14.29
CA VAL A 64 -0.73 -9.61 13.58
C VAL A 64 -1.41 -8.25 13.38
N PRO A 65 -2.68 -8.16 12.92
CA PRO A 65 -3.36 -6.88 12.75
C PRO A 65 -3.44 -6.07 14.05
N GLY A 66 -3.81 -6.70 15.16
CA GLY A 66 -3.91 -6.03 16.45
C GLY A 66 -2.55 -5.58 16.99
N ALA A 67 -1.50 -6.39 16.79
CA ALA A 67 -0.13 -6.02 17.20
C ALA A 67 0.36 -4.78 16.43
N VAL A 68 0.19 -4.75 15.11
CA VAL A 68 0.57 -3.59 14.27
C VAL A 68 -0.27 -2.37 14.62
N ARG A 69 -1.57 -2.54 14.86
CA ARG A 69 -2.46 -1.43 15.24
C ARG A 69 -2.00 -0.77 16.55
N ARG A 70 -1.66 -1.53 17.57
CA ARG A 70 -1.14 -1.00 18.85
C ARG A 70 0.14 -0.18 18.65
N VAL A 71 1.08 -0.68 17.82
CA VAL A 71 2.30 0.08 17.49
C VAL A 71 1.96 1.36 16.73
N LEU A 72 1.06 1.29 15.75
CA LEU A 72 0.62 2.46 14.98
C LEU A 72 -0.08 3.50 15.85
N GLU A 73 -0.95 3.09 16.78
CA GLU A 73 -1.63 3.96 17.75
C GLU A 73 -0.61 4.74 18.61
N ASN A 74 0.39 4.06 19.17
CA ASN A 74 1.43 4.70 19.97
C ASN A 74 2.26 5.70 19.15
N LEU A 75 2.68 5.30 17.94
CA LEU A 75 3.45 6.16 17.04
C LEU A 75 2.66 7.39 16.59
N LEU A 76 1.38 7.25 16.34
CA LEU A 76 0.51 8.37 15.94
C LEU A 76 0.19 9.29 17.10
N ALA A 77 -0.03 8.76 18.30
CA ALA A 77 -0.23 9.57 19.51
C ALA A 77 0.96 10.53 19.75
N GLU A 78 2.19 10.02 19.67
CA GLU A 78 3.41 10.84 19.79
C GLU A 78 3.47 11.94 18.72
N ARG A 79 3.09 11.63 17.47
CA ARG A 79 3.15 12.59 16.36
C ARG A 79 2.06 13.65 16.42
N THR A 80 0.84 13.28 16.83
CA THR A 80 -0.24 14.24 17.01
C THR A 80 0.02 15.16 18.19
N GLU A 81 0.65 14.67 19.27
CA GLU A 81 1.09 15.51 20.37
C GLU A 81 2.16 16.53 19.91
N ARG A 82 3.15 16.11 19.13
CA ARG A 82 4.15 17.03 18.55
C ARG A 82 3.50 18.05 17.60
N ALA A 83 2.51 17.64 16.81
CA ALA A 83 1.76 18.53 15.93
C ALA A 83 0.98 19.57 16.72
N ALA A 84 0.34 19.18 17.84
CA ALA A 84 -0.37 20.09 18.72
C ALA A 84 0.55 21.12 19.40
N ALA A 85 1.79 20.72 19.71
CA ALA A 85 2.81 21.63 20.24
C ALA A 85 3.31 22.64 19.19
N LEU A 86 3.20 22.34 17.89
CA LEU A 86 3.54 23.27 16.80
C LEU A 86 2.41 24.27 16.57
N ASP A 87 1.19 23.78 16.32
CA ASP A 87 0.02 24.59 16.07
C ASP A 87 -1.27 23.78 16.31
N PRO A 88 -2.22 24.27 17.13
CA PRO A 88 -3.43 23.53 17.46
C PRO A 88 -4.42 23.40 16.28
N VAL A 89 -4.45 24.35 15.34
CA VAL A 89 -5.32 24.27 14.16
C VAL A 89 -4.78 23.20 13.21
N PHE A 90 -3.47 23.23 12.95
CA PHE A 90 -2.81 22.19 12.14
C PHE A 90 -3.03 20.79 12.74
N ALA A 91 -2.89 20.66 14.06
CA ALA A 91 -3.10 19.38 14.73
C ALA A 91 -4.53 18.85 14.52
N ALA A 92 -5.53 19.67 14.86
CA ALA A 92 -6.93 19.26 14.83
C ALA A 92 -7.44 19.02 13.38
N ASP A 93 -7.04 19.89 12.45
CA ASP A 93 -7.56 19.86 11.08
C ASP A 93 -6.84 18.83 10.19
N LEU A 94 -5.54 18.63 10.39
CA LEU A 94 -4.74 17.80 9.48
C LEU A 94 -4.15 16.58 10.17
N ALA A 95 -3.33 16.76 11.21
CA ALA A 95 -2.58 15.66 11.83
C ALA A 95 -3.48 14.57 12.42
N ASP A 96 -4.53 14.97 13.14
CA ASP A 96 -5.54 14.07 13.72
C ASP A 96 -6.35 13.34 12.64
N ARG A 97 -6.60 13.99 11.49
CA ARG A 97 -7.29 13.34 10.37
C ARG A 97 -6.41 12.27 9.72
N VAL A 98 -5.12 12.55 9.54
CA VAL A 98 -4.15 11.55 9.05
C VAL A 98 -4.09 10.36 9.99
N ALA A 99 -4.00 10.61 11.31
CA ALA A 99 -3.97 9.56 12.32
C ALA A 99 -5.25 8.71 12.31
N ARG A 100 -6.43 9.34 12.32
CA ARG A 100 -7.71 8.63 12.22
C ARG A 100 -7.84 7.84 10.92
N PHE A 101 -7.47 8.43 9.77
CA PHE A 101 -7.54 7.75 8.48
C PHE A 101 -6.66 6.50 8.44
N ALA A 102 -5.45 6.56 9.03
CA ALA A 102 -4.54 5.43 9.13
C ALA A 102 -5.09 4.32 10.05
N LEU A 103 -5.70 4.69 11.19
CA LEU A 103 -6.26 3.77 12.17
C LEU A 103 -7.62 3.16 11.75
N ASP A 104 -8.44 3.91 11.03
CA ASP A 104 -9.74 3.46 10.51
C ASP A 104 -9.60 2.45 9.35
N GLY A 105 -8.40 2.00 9.11
CA GLY A 105 -8.06 1.34 7.88
C GLY A 105 -8.16 -0.16 7.81
N GLY A 106 -8.41 -0.66 6.74
CA GLY A 106 -8.17 -1.84 5.94
C GLY A 106 -7.91 -3.19 6.61
N LYS A 107 -7.60 -4.16 5.76
CA LYS A 107 -7.31 -5.55 6.15
C LYS A 107 -5.89 -5.74 6.72
N LEU A 108 -5.10 -4.66 6.88
CA LEU A 108 -3.69 -4.69 7.32
C LEU A 108 -2.87 -5.77 6.58
N MET A 109 -3.12 -5.89 5.28
CA MET A 109 -2.59 -6.96 4.46
C MET A 109 -1.06 -6.87 4.31
N ARG A 110 -0.52 -5.66 4.09
CA ARG A 110 0.91 -5.41 3.91
C ARG A 110 1.71 -5.78 5.17
N PRO A 111 1.32 -5.33 6.36
CA PRO A 111 1.94 -5.77 7.61
C PRO A 111 1.93 -7.28 7.81
N ARG A 112 0.84 -7.96 7.44
CA ARG A 112 0.74 -9.42 7.53
C ARG A 112 1.75 -10.12 6.61
N PHE A 113 2.01 -9.58 5.41
CA PHE A 113 3.04 -10.10 4.51
C PHE A 113 4.44 -9.91 5.09
N VAL A 114 4.74 -8.73 5.67
CA VAL A 114 6.04 -8.49 6.36
C VAL A 114 6.23 -9.51 7.47
N TRP A 115 5.25 -9.64 8.36
CA TRP A 115 5.32 -10.54 9.50
C TRP A 115 5.52 -12.00 9.10
N TRP A 116 4.65 -12.50 8.22
CA TRP A 116 4.72 -13.92 7.85
C TRP A 116 5.92 -14.24 6.96
N ALA A 117 6.46 -13.29 6.20
CA ALA A 117 7.74 -13.47 5.50
C ALA A 117 8.91 -13.53 6.47
N LEU A 118 8.94 -12.64 7.48
CA LEU A 118 9.90 -12.71 8.58
C LEU A 118 9.88 -14.09 9.24
N ARG A 119 8.70 -14.55 9.68
CA ARG A 119 8.52 -15.85 10.36
C ARG A 119 8.89 -17.02 9.46
N ALA A 120 8.52 -16.98 8.18
CA ALA A 120 8.86 -17.99 7.19
C ALA A 120 10.37 -18.10 6.93
N CYS A 121 11.11 -17.01 7.12
CA CYS A 121 12.57 -16.98 6.99
C CYS A 121 13.32 -17.26 8.30
N GLY A 122 12.62 -17.59 9.40
CA GLY A 122 13.22 -17.93 10.69
C GLY A 122 13.40 -16.77 11.65
N GLY A 123 12.87 -15.57 11.32
CA GLY A 123 12.89 -14.42 12.22
C GLY A 123 12.07 -14.66 13.50
N GLY A 124 12.52 -14.07 14.61
CA GLY A 124 12.01 -14.31 15.95
C GLY A 124 11.84 -13.06 16.80
N ALA A 125 12.14 -13.17 18.09
CA ALA A 125 11.93 -12.11 19.07
C ALA A 125 12.77 -10.84 18.78
N ALA A 126 14.00 -11.03 18.30
CA ALA A 126 14.91 -9.92 18.05
C ALA A 126 14.41 -8.95 16.96
N GLU A 127 13.68 -9.47 15.96
CA GLU A 127 13.21 -8.70 14.81
C GLU A 127 11.74 -8.27 14.96
N THR A 128 11.05 -8.70 16.01
CA THR A 128 9.59 -8.47 16.19
C THR A 128 9.24 -6.98 16.18
N GLU A 129 9.93 -6.16 16.96
CA GLU A 129 9.65 -4.73 17.02
C GLU A 129 9.89 -4.05 15.67
N ALA A 130 11.01 -4.36 15.02
CA ALA A 130 11.33 -3.82 13.69
C ALA A 130 10.26 -4.18 12.65
N ALA A 131 9.79 -5.42 12.65
CA ALA A 131 8.74 -5.88 11.74
C ALA A 131 7.40 -5.16 11.96
N LEU A 132 7.01 -4.97 13.22
CA LEU A 132 5.79 -4.25 13.58
C LEU A 132 5.88 -2.75 13.21
N ARG A 133 7.03 -2.10 13.42
CA ARG A 133 7.27 -0.70 13.04
C ARG A 133 7.26 -0.53 11.51
N VAL A 134 7.93 -1.42 10.76
CA VAL A 134 7.86 -1.42 9.29
C VAL A 134 6.44 -1.68 8.81
N GLY A 135 5.70 -2.57 9.46
CA GLY A 135 4.28 -2.80 9.20
C GLY A 135 3.43 -1.55 9.42
N ALA A 136 3.64 -0.80 10.51
CA ALA A 136 2.97 0.46 10.79
C ALA A 136 3.31 1.54 9.74
N ALA A 137 4.58 1.64 9.33
CA ALA A 137 5.01 2.55 8.27
C ALA A 137 4.33 2.24 6.92
N LEU A 138 4.09 0.96 6.60
CA LEU A 138 3.36 0.54 5.41
C LEU A 138 1.88 0.98 5.42
N GLU A 139 1.25 1.09 6.56
CA GLU A 139 -0.12 1.64 6.66
C GLU A 139 -0.14 3.15 6.50
N LEU A 140 0.90 3.87 6.95
CA LEU A 140 1.03 5.30 6.71
C LEU A 140 1.31 5.63 5.24
N ILE A 141 2.21 4.92 4.58
CA ILE A 141 2.41 5.13 3.13
C ILE A 141 1.16 4.72 2.33
N GLN A 142 0.39 3.74 2.80
CA GLN A 142 -0.93 3.43 2.23
C GLN A 142 -1.92 4.57 2.43
N THR A 143 -1.89 5.26 3.57
CA THR A 143 -2.70 6.45 3.83
C THR A 143 -2.34 7.56 2.85
N CYS A 144 -1.05 7.86 2.67
CA CYS A 144 -0.56 8.79 1.65
C CYS A 144 -1.11 8.42 0.25
N ALA A 145 -0.91 7.17 -0.17
CA ALA A 145 -1.32 6.71 -1.50
C ALA A 145 -2.84 6.86 -1.71
N LEU A 146 -3.67 6.51 -0.73
CA LEU A 146 -5.13 6.60 -0.84
C LEU A 146 -5.62 8.05 -0.83
N VAL A 147 -5.04 8.90 -0.01
CA VAL A 147 -5.42 10.33 0.08
C VAL A 147 -5.08 11.05 -1.22
N HIS A 148 -3.89 10.81 -1.77
CA HIS A 148 -3.48 11.39 -3.05
C HIS A 148 -4.29 10.82 -4.23
N ASP A 149 -4.55 9.52 -4.24
CA ASP A 149 -5.36 8.86 -5.28
C ASP A 149 -6.78 9.45 -5.34
N ASP A 150 -7.40 9.70 -4.16
CA ASP A 150 -8.72 10.33 -4.09
C ASP A 150 -8.77 11.74 -4.68
N VAL A 151 -7.70 12.53 -4.53
CA VAL A 151 -7.58 13.85 -5.17
C VAL A 151 -7.38 13.71 -6.67
N MET A 152 -6.47 12.84 -7.10
CA MET A 152 -6.14 12.63 -8.52
C MET A 152 -7.32 12.07 -9.32
N ASP A 153 -8.11 11.17 -8.71
CA ASP A 153 -9.29 10.55 -9.32
C ASP A 153 -10.59 11.36 -9.07
N ALA A 154 -10.52 12.51 -8.39
CA ALA A 154 -11.67 13.30 -7.95
C ALA A 154 -12.72 12.45 -7.19
N SER A 155 -12.28 11.44 -6.46
CA SER A 155 -13.13 10.47 -5.75
C SER A 155 -13.69 11.08 -4.47
N ARG A 156 -15.00 11.35 -4.42
CA ARG A 156 -15.63 11.98 -3.25
C ARG A 156 -15.82 11.05 -2.06
N LEU A 157 -15.77 9.73 -2.27
CA LEU A 157 -16.01 8.73 -1.23
C LEU A 157 -14.86 7.73 -1.14
N ARG A 158 -14.46 7.40 0.10
CA ARG A 158 -13.50 6.36 0.45
C ARG A 158 -14.05 5.51 1.59
N ARG A 159 -14.16 4.18 1.38
CA ARG A 159 -14.70 3.23 2.37
C ARG A 159 -16.10 3.62 2.90
N GLY A 160 -16.96 4.14 2.02
CA GLY A 160 -18.33 4.57 2.36
C GLY A 160 -18.46 5.89 3.13
N ARG A 161 -17.32 6.61 3.35
CA ARG A 161 -17.27 7.95 3.97
C ARG A 161 -16.77 8.98 2.95
N LEU A 162 -16.87 10.25 3.27
CA LEU A 162 -16.24 11.30 2.47
C LEU A 162 -14.72 11.06 2.39
N ALA A 163 -14.17 11.22 1.19
CA ALA A 163 -12.73 11.29 1.00
C ALA A 163 -12.18 12.50 1.75
N LEU A 164 -10.91 12.46 2.16
CA LEU A 164 -10.34 13.48 3.05
C LEU A 164 -10.47 14.90 2.49
N HIS A 165 -10.22 15.10 1.19
CA HIS A 165 -10.39 16.39 0.53
C HIS A 165 -11.85 16.89 0.58
N ALA A 166 -12.82 15.99 0.39
CA ALA A 166 -14.25 16.33 0.42
C ALA A 166 -14.74 16.60 1.86
N ASP A 167 -14.20 15.89 2.85
CA ASP A 167 -14.50 16.09 4.26
C ASP A 167 -13.97 17.45 4.76
N ILE A 168 -12.75 17.83 4.41
CA ILE A 168 -12.19 19.15 4.72
C ILE A 168 -12.98 20.27 4.03
N ALA A 169 -13.30 20.10 2.73
CA ALA A 169 -14.13 21.09 2.00
C ALA A 169 -15.50 21.29 2.68
N ALA A 170 -16.13 20.22 3.17
CA ALA A 170 -17.41 20.30 3.87
C ALA A 170 -17.31 21.04 5.20
N GLN A 171 -16.21 20.88 5.95
CA GLN A 171 -15.99 21.60 7.21
C GLN A 171 -15.98 23.12 7.01
N TYR A 172 -15.42 23.60 5.92
CA TYR A 172 -15.26 25.04 5.65
C TYR A 172 -16.35 25.60 4.73
N ALA A 173 -17.37 24.83 4.34
CA ALA A 173 -18.42 25.24 3.41
C ALA A 173 -19.22 26.49 3.84
N GLY A 174 -19.33 26.76 5.16
CA GLY A 174 -20.04 27.93 5.68
C GLY A 174 -19.27 29.26 5.55
N GLY A 175 -17.97 29.22 5.28
CA GLY A 175 -17.09 30.40 5.22
C GLY A 175 -16.44 30.67 3.87
N MET A 176 -16.62 29.77 2.88
CA MET A 176 -15.98 29.85 1.54
C MET A 176 -16.98 29.62 0.44
N ALA A 177 -16.71 30.22 -0.76
CA ALA A 177 -17.43 29.84 -1.97
C ALA A 177 -17.16 28.35 -2.28
N PRO A 178 -18.13 27.60 -2.84
CA PRO A 178 -17.99 26.14 -3.06
C PRO A 178 -16.72 25.75 -3.84
N ALA A 179 -16.36 26.52 -4.87
CA ALA A 179 -15.14 26.27 -5.68
C ALA A 179 -13.86 26.49 -4.86
N ASP A 180 -13.82 27.50 -3.99
CA ASP A 180 -12.66 27.78 -3.14
C ASP A 180 -12.55 26.75 -2.03
N GLY A 181 -13.67 26.31 -1.46
CA GLY A 181 -13.71 25.21 -0.48
C GLY A 181 -13.21 23.89 -1.06
N ALA A 182 -13.58 23.56 -2.31
CA ALA A 182 -13.08 22.36 -2.99
C ALA A 182 -11.56 22.43 -3.21
N ARG A 183 -11.04 23.55 -3.73
CA ARG A 183 -9.59 23.75 -3.92
C ARG A 183 -8.80 23.72 -2.62
N PHE A 184 -9.35 24.30 -1.55
CA PHE A 184 -8.75 24.21 -0.21
C PHE A 184 -8.70 22.75 0.29
N GLY A 185 -9.79 22.02 0.13
CA GLY A 185 -9.85 20.59 0.51
C GLY A 185 -8.82 19.75 -0.23
N GLU A 186 -8.67 19.95 -1.56
CA GLU A 186 -7.65 19.28 -2.36
C GLU A 186 -6.23 19.62 -1.90
N ALA A 187 -5.93 20.92 -1.69
CA ALA A 187 -4.61 21.36 -1.21
C ALA A 187 -4.29 20.77 0.18
N ALA A 188 -5.26 20.77 1.09
CA ALA A 188 -5.09 20.20 2.42
C ALA A 188 -4.90 18.67 2.36
N ALA A 189 -5.58 17.97 1.46
CA ALA A 189 -5.41 16.54 1.26
C ALA A 189 -4.01 16.18 0.70
N ILE A 190 -3.46 17.00 -0.21
CA ILE A 190 -2.07 16.84 -0.65
C ILE A 190 -1.12 16.94 0.54
N LEU A 191 -1.25 17.96 1.38
CA LEU A 191 -0.43 18.11 2.59
C LEU A 191 -0.62 16.96 3.59
N ALA A 192 -1.83 16.42 3.72
CA ALA A 192 -2.10 15.25 4.54
C ALA A 192 -1.39 13.99 4.05
N GLY A 193 -1.36 13.78 2.73
CA GLY A 193 -0.62 12.70 2.11
C GLY A 193 0.89 12.85 2.32
N ASP A 194 1.44 14.05 2.14
CA ASP A 194 2.84 14.35 2.38
C ASP A 194 3.22 14.12 3.85
N LEU A 195 2.36 14.53 4.79
CA LEU A 195 2.57 14.29 6.23
C LEU A 195 2.59 12.80 6.56
N ALA A 196 1.67 12.02 5.99
CA ALA A 196 1.64 10.57 6.16
C ALA A 196 2.91 9.90 5.62
N LEU A 197 3.40 10.34 4.46
CA LEU A 197 4.65 9.86 3.86
C LEU A 197 5.86 10.21 4.72
N ALA A 198 5.96 11.46 5.20
CA ALA A 198 7.05 11.88 6.07
C ALA A 198 7.09 11.06 7.37
N TRP A 199 5.92 10.86 8.00
CA TRP A 199 5.83 10.03 9.19
C TRP A 199 6.21 8.56 8.95
N ALA A 200 5.85 8.01 7.79
CA ALA A 200 6.26 6.66 7.41
C ALA A 200 7.79 6.55 7.24
N ASP A 201 8.40 7.53 6.59
CA ASP A 201 9.85 7.59 6.39
C ASP A 201 10.60 7.72 7.72
N ASP A 202 10.13 8.57 8.62
CA ASP A 202 10.70 8.74 9.96
C ASP A 202 10.66 7.43 10.77
N ILE A 203 9.54 6.69 10.68
CA ILE A 203 9.41 5.41 11.39
C ILE A 203 10.44 4.41 10.88
N VAL A 204 10.58 4.28 9.57
CA VAL A 204 11.57 3.36 8.98
C VAL A 204 12.99 3.80 9.32
N ALA A 205 13.28 5.10 9.25
CA ALA A 205 14.60 5.64 9.59
C ALA A 205 14.97 5.45 11.07
N ALA A 206 13.98 5.52 11.98
CA ALA A 206 14.16 5.32 13.40
C ALA A 206 14.05 3.84 13.86
N THR A 207 13.82 2.90 12.93
CA THR A 207 13.74 1.48 13.26
C THR A 207 15.15 0.91 13.42
N LEU A 208 15.49 0.51 14.66
CA LEU A 208 16.80 -0.02 15.00
C LEU A 208 16.93 -1.48 14.54
N THR A 209 17.97 -1.76 13.75
CA THR A 209 18.34 -3.09 13.27
C THR A 209 19.87 -3.20 13.12
N THR A 210 20.38 -4.33 12.66
CA THR A 210 21.80 -4.44 12.31
C THR A 210 22.11 -3.57 11.08
N PRO A 211 23.35 -3.06 10.91
CA PRO A 211 23.70 -2.19 9.79
C PRO A 211 23.41 -2.78 8.41
N ASP A 212 23.56 -4.09 8.23
CA ASP A 212 23.29 -4.75 6.96
C ASP A 212 21.78 -4.87 6.69
N THR A 213 20.98 -5.21 7.70
CA THR A 213 19.53 -5.23 7.63
C THR A 213 18.96 -3.83 7.37
N GLU A 214 19.47 -2.82 8.07
CA GLU A 214 19.08 -1.43 7.90
C GLU A 214 19.30 -0.95 6.46
N ARG A 215 20.48 -1.23 5.88
CA ARG A 215 20.77 -0.90 4.49
C ARG A 215 19.79 -1.58 3.53
N ALA A 216 19.54 -2.88 3.69
CA ALA A 216 18.64 -3.63 2.83
C ALA A 216 17.18 -3.13 2.94
N VAL A 217 16.69 -2.84 4.14
CA VAL A 217 15.35 -2.30 4.38
C VAL A 217 15.21 -0.91 3.77
N ARG A 218 16.18 -0.02 3.96
CA ARG A 218 16.17 1.34 3.37
C ARG A 218 16.19 1.32 1.84
N GLU A 219 16.96 0.43 1.23
CA GLU A 219 16.98 0.26 -0.22
C GLU A 219 15.63 -0.21 -0.74
N LEU A 220 15.07 -1.27 -0.15
CA LEU A 220 13.75 -1.79 -0.51
C LEU A 220 12.65 -0.72 -0.33
N TRP A 221 12.70 0.04 0.75
CA TRP A 221 11.77 1.12 1.04
C TRP A 221 11.84 2.23 -0.02
N SER A 222 13.05 2.65 -0.37
CA SER A 222 13.28 3.68 -1.42
C SER A 222 12.77 3.22 -2.78
N VAL A 223 13.12 2.00 -3.19
CA VAL A 223 12.69 1.41 -4.46
C VAL A 223 11.16 1.29 -4.51
N MET A 224 10.53 0.79 -3.45
CA MET A 224 9.08 0.62 -3.35
C MET A 224 8.33 1.95 -3.56
N ARG A 225 8.78 3.04 -2.94
CA ARG A 225 8.16 4.37 -3.11
C ARG A 225 8.26 4.86 -4.55
N THR A 226 9.42 4.70 -5.17
CA THR A 226 9.63 5.08 -6.56
C THR A 226 8.76 4.26 -7.51
N GLU A 227 8.65 2.95 -7.29
CA GLU A 227 7.78 2.06 -8.07
C GLU A 227 6.31 2.45 -7.95
N MET A 228 5.84 2.77 -6.73
CA MET A 228 4.46 3.20 -6.47
C MET A 228 4.14 4.49 -7.24
N VAL A 229 5.01 5.51 -7.17
CA VAL A 229 4.85 6.78 -7.90
C VAL A 229 4.88 6.55 -9.41
N ALA A 230 5.82 5.74 -9.91
CA ALA A 230 5.89 5.40 -11.34
C ALA A 230 4.63 4.67 -11.82
N GLY A 231 4.08 3.77 -11.01
CA GLY A 231 2.85 3.06 -11.30
C GLY A 231 1.64 4.00 -11.36
N GLN A 232 1.53 4.91 -10.40
CA GLN A 232 0.47 5.94 -10.37
C GLN A 232 0.57 6.88 -11.58
N TYR A 233 1.78 7.34 -11.92
CA TYR A 233 1.99 8.16 -13.10
C TYR A 233 1.55 7.46 -14.40
N LEU A 234 1.89 6.16 -14.54
CA LEU A 234 1.47 5.38 -15.72
C LEU A 234 -0.04 5.19 -15.80
N ASP A 235 -0.71 5.09 -14.66
CA ASP A 235 -2.17 4.99 -14.57
C ASP A 235 -2.82 6.28 -15.08
N ILE A 236 -2.47 7.44 -14.51
CA ILE A 236 -2.96 8.77 -14.92
C ILE A 236 -2.64 9.06 -16.39
N GLN A 237 -1.39 8.80 -16.82
CA GLN A 237 -0.97 9.01 -18.19
C GLN A 237 -1.71 8.10 -19.17
N GLY A 238 -2.01 6.86 -18.74
CA GLY A 238 -2.81 5.92 -19.51
C GLY A 238 -4.25 6.40 -19.72
N GLN A 239 -4.87 6.98 -18.68
CA GLN A 239 -6.20 7.63 -18.78
C GLN A 239 -6.15 8.83 -19.73
N ALA A 240 -5.23 9.76 -19.51
CA ALA A 240 -5.11 10.99 -20.31
C ALA A 240 -4.87 10.73 -21.81
N THR A 241 -4.17 9.62 -22.14
CA THR A 241 -3.86 9.25 -23.54
C THR A 241 -4.79 8.19 -24.11
N SER A 242 -5.80 7.74 -23.37
CA SER A 242 -6.70 6.65 -23.75
C SER A 242 -5.92 5.42 -24.26
N SER A 243 -4.89 5.01 -23.50
CA SER A 243 -3.97 3.94 -23.89
C SER A 243 -4.68 2.59 -23.98
N ARG A 244 -4.50 1.88 -25.09
CA ARG A 244 -5.06 0.54 -25.35
C ARG A 244 -4.03 -0.60 -25.23
N SER A 245 -2.85 -0.29 -24.74
CA SER A 245 -1.74 -1.26 -24.68
C SER A 245 -1.88 -2.21 -23.50
N LEU A 246 -2.10 -3.50 -23.76
CA LEU A 246 -2.07 -4.58 -22.77
C LEU A 246 -0.78 -4.58 -21.93
N ALA A 247 0.38 -4.35 -22.58
CA ALA A 247 1.66 -4.31 -21.89
C ALA A 247 1.75 -3.13 -20.91
N ARG A 248 1.19 -1.97 -21.27
CA ARG A 248 1.15 -0.79 -20.38
C ARG A 248 0.19 -1.00 -19.23
N ALA A 249 -1.01 -1.52 -19.48
CA ALA A 249 -2.00 -1.81 -18.45
C ALA A 249 -1.43 -2.77 -17.38
N ILE A 250 -0.81 -3.89 -17.80
CA ILE A 250 -0.22 -4.83 -16.85
C ILE A 250 0.98 -4.24 -16.12
N ARG A 251 1.77 -3.36 -16.76
CA ARG A 251 2.91 -2.70 -16.13
C ARG A 251 2.47 -1.68 -15.08
N ALA A 252 1.46 -0.87 -15.37
CA ALA A 252 0.87 0.05 -14.40
C ALA A 252 0.32 -0.70 -13.19
N ALA A 253 -0.48 -1.75 -13.41
CA ALA A 253 -0.99 -2.63 -12.36
C ALA A 253 0.12 -3.28 -11.53
N CYS A 254 1.21 -3.70 -12.17
CA CYS A 254 2.37 -4.29 -11.48
C CYS A 254 3.02 -3.26 -10.55
N LEU A 255 3.39 -2.08 -11.05
CA LEU A 255 4.11 -1.06 -10.29
C LEU A 255 3.23 -0.40 -9.22
N LYS A 256 1.98 -0.02 -9.56
CA LYS A 256 1.07 0.68 -8.64
C LYS A 256 0.63 -0.23 -7.48
N SER A 257 0.36 -1.51 -7.76
CA SER A 257 -0.33 -2.38 -6.81
C SER A 257 0.44 -3.66 -6.47
N ALA A 258 0.88 -4.46 -7.46
CA ALA A 258 1.43 -5.78 -7.20
C ALA A 258 2.73 -5.75 -6.40
N LEU A 259 3.69 -4.90 -6.80
CA LEU A 259 4.96 -4.76 -6.08
C LEU A 259 4.72 -4.18 -4.70
N TYR A 260 4.03 -3.07 -4.63
CA TYR A 260 3.78 -2.35 -3.40
C TYR A 260 2.95 -3.14 -2.37
N SER A 261 1.92 -3.86 -2.83
CA SER A 261 0.98 -4.51 -1.90
C SER A 261 1.42 -5.90 -1.43
N VAL A 262 2.26 -6.61 -2.21
CA VAL A 262 2.61 -8.00 -1.91
C VAL A 262 4.12 -8.25 -1.98
N GLU A 263 4.77 -7.97 -3.12
CA GLU A 263 6.18 -8.34 -3.32
C GLU A 263 7.11 -7.59 -2.35
N ARG A 264 6.99 -6.27 -2.24
CA ARG A 264 7.87 -5.46 -1.38
C ARG A 264 7.65 -5.73 0.11
N PRO A 265 6.42 -5.89 0.62
CA PRO A 265 6.20 -6.36 1.98
C PRO A 265 6.85 -7.71 2.28
N LEU A 266 6.78 -8.69 1.36
CA LEU A 266 7.47 -9.98 1.50
C LEU A 266 9.00 -9.82 1.52
N ALA A 267 9.54 -8.97 0.63
CA ALA A 267 10.96 -8.66 0.59
C ALA A 267 11.46 -7.98 1.88
N LEU A 268 10.67 -7.04 2.43
CA LEU A 268 10.98 -6.37 3.70
C LEU A 268 11.02 -7.37 4.86
N GLY A 269 10.04 -8.27 4.95
CA GLY A 269 10.04 -9.33 5.96
C GLY A 269 11.24 -10.28 5.82
N ALA A 270 11.60 -10.66 4.60
CA ALA A 270 12.78 -11.48 4.33
C ALA A 270 14.10 -10.75 4.70
N ALA A 271 14.20 -9.46 4.39
CA ALA A 271 15.36 -8.65 4.75
C ALA A 271 15.51 -8.49 6.27
N LEU A 272 14.42 -8.28 6.99
CA LEU A 272 14.43 -8.21 8.46
C LEU A 272 14.91 -9.52 9.09
N ALA A 273 14.57 -10.67 8.49
CA ALA A 273 15.04 -11.98 8.93
C ALA A 273 16.50 -12.31 8.49
N GLY A 274 17.17 -11.45 7.73
CA GLY A 274 18.47 -11.77 7.16
C GLY A 274 18.44 -12.94 6.17
N ALA A 275 17.32 -13.12 5.45
CA ALA A 275 17.14 -14.25 4.54
C ALA A 275 18.13 -14.25 3.38
N ASP A 276 18.56 -15.45 2.98
CA ASP A 276 19.41 -15.63 1.82
C ASP A 276 18.73 -15.23 0.49
N ALA A 277 19.53 -15.10 -0.56
CA ALA A 277 19.04 -14.69 -1.88
C ALA A 277 18.05 -15.70 -2.50
N ALA A 278 18.09 -16.98 -2.14
CA ALA A 278 17.20 -17.99 -2.69
C ALA A 278 15.80 -17.87 -2.09
N ARG A 279 15.69 -17.75 -0.76
CA ARG A 279 14.43 -17.48 -0.03
C ARG A 279 13.81 -16.16 -0.48
N THR A 280 14.63 -15.09 -0.54
CA THR A 280 14.17 -13.75 -0.97
C THR A 280 13.61 -13.80 -2.39
N ARG A 281 14.31 -14.40 -3.36
CA ARG A 281 13.82 -14.53 -4.73
C ARG A 281 12.51 -15.31 -4.84
N ALA A 282 12.38 -16.41 -4.10
CA ALA A 282 11.16 -17.20 -4.11
C ALA A 282 9.96 -16.42 -3.58
N LEU A 283 10.12 -15.70 -2.44
CA LEU A 283 9.10 -14.83 -1.87
C LEU A 283 8.73 -13.68 -2.80
N CYS A 284 9.70 -12.99 -3.41
CA CYS A 284 9.46 -11.93 -4.37
C CYS A 284 8.72 -12.43 -5.62
N SER A 285 9.11 -13.60 -6.15
CA SER A 285 8.45 -14.20 -7.32
C SER A 285 7.01 -14.61 -7.01
N ALA A 286 6.77 -15.20 -5.83
CA ALA A 286 5.44 -15.52 -5.34
C ALA A 286 4.59 -14.25 -5.17
N GLY A 287 5.16 -13.23 -4.53
CA GLY A 287 4.52 -11.94 -4.31
C GLY A 287 4.15 -11.21 -5.59
N ARG A 288 5.02 -11.20 -6.58
CA ARG A 288 4.75 -10.59 -7.90
C ARG A 288 3.60 -11.28 -8.61
N CYS A 289 3.59 -12.60 -8.66
CA CYS A 289 2.51 -13.35 -9.30
C CYS A 289 1.16 -13.07 -8.62
N VAL A 290 1.10 -13.20 -7.30
CA VAL A 290 -0.15 -13.01 -6.54
C VAL A 290 -0.56 -11.54 -6.50
N GLY A 291 0.38 -10.61 -6.44
CA GLY A 291 0.09 -9.18 -6.48
C GLY A 291 -0.55 -8.75 -7.81
N ILE A 292 -0.09 -9.28 -8.95
CA ILE A 292 -0.75 -9.06 -10.24
C ILE A 292 -2.15 -9.69 -10.23
N ALA A 293 -2.29 -10.92 -9.73
CA ALA A 293 -3.59 -11.58 -9.61
C ALA A 293 -4.58 -10.78 -8.75
N PHE A 294 -4.10 -10.20 -7.64
CA PHE A 294 -4.87 -9.32 -6.76
C PHE A 294 -5.41 -8.10 -7.51
N GLN A 295 -4.57 -7.39 -8.29
CA GLN A 295 -5.03 -6.23 -9.05
C GLN A 295 -6.04 -6.63 -10.14
N LEU A 296 -5.78 -7.71 -10.88
CA LEU A 296 -6.73 -8.19 -11.87
C LEU A 296 -8.08 -8.61 -11.25
N ARG A 297 -8.07 -9.12 -10.01
CA ARG A 297 -9.30 -9.43 -9.25
C ARG A 297 -10.03 -8.17 -8.82
N ASP A 298 -9.30 -7.12 -8.44
CA ASP A 298 -9.87 -5.82 -8.09
C ASP A 298 -10.56 -5.17 -9.31
N ASP A 299 -9.88 -5.17 -10.48
CA ASP A 299 -10.44 -4.69 -11.75
C ASP A 299 -11.73 -5.45 -12.15
N LEU A 300 -11.77 -6.78 -11.96
CA LEU A 300 -12.98 -7.57 -12.15
C LEU A 300 -14.07 -7.20 -11.14
N GLY A 301 -13.67 -6.98 -9.89
CA GLY A 301 -14.57 -6.62 -8.79
C GLY A 301 -15.25 -5.27 -9.00
N ASP A 302 -14.56 -4.30 -9.60
CA ASP A 302 -15.13 -2.99 -9.93
C ASP A 302 -16.29 -3.11 -10.92
N VAL A 303 -16.17 -4.01 -11.91
CA VAL A 303 -17.19 -4.15 -12.97
C VAL A 303 -18.27 -5.19 -12.64
N PHE A 304 -17.90 -6.36 -12.09
CA PHE A 304 -18.78 -7.50 -11.87
C PHE A 304 -19.16 -7.72 -10.40
N GLY A 305 -18.57 -6.97 -9.48
CA GLY A 305 -18.80 -7.11 -8.04
C GLY A 305 -20.16 -6.54 -7.62
N ALA A 306 -20.70 -7.06 -6.52
CA ALA A 306 -21.91 -6.47 -5.93
C ALA A 306 -21.51 -5.20 -5.15
N PRO A 307 -22.24 -4.07 -5.28
CA PRO A 307 -21.96 -2.82 -4.58
C PRO A 307 -21.83 -2.94 -3.06
N ARG A 308 -22.47 -3.95 -2.48
CA ARG A 308 -22.45 -4.25 -1.03
C ARG A 308 -21.08 -4.67 -0.51
N HIS A 309 -20.15 -5.12 -1.37
CA HIS A 309 -18.83 -5.60 -0.96
C HIS A 309 -17.74 -4.53 -1.07
N SER A 310 -17.88 -3.59 -2.00
CA SER A 310 -16.88 -2.55 -2.27
C SER A 310 -17.16 -1.21 -1.58
N GLY A 311 -18.43 -0.95 -1.24
CA GLY A 311 -18.88 0.36 -0.75
C GLY A 311 -18.78 1.47 -1.79
N LYS A 312 -18.49 1.13 -3.07
CA LYS A 312 -18.45 2.03 -4.22
C LYS A 312 -19.51 1.60 -5.25
N PRO A 313 -20.05 2.52 -6.07
CA PRO A 313 -20.82 2.16 -7.25
C PRO A 313 -19.99 1.27 -8.19
N THR A 314 -20.61 0.30 -8.86
CA THR A 314 -19.96 -0.54 -9.87
C THR A 314 -19.58 0.28 -11.10
N GLY A 315 -18.50 -0.13 -11.79
CA GLY A 315 -18.05 0.49 -13.02
C GLY A 315 -17.32 1.82 -12.85
N GLY A 316 -16.73 2.06 -11.67
CA GLY A 316 -15.94 3.25 -11.41
C GLY A 316 -14.77 3.39 -12.36
N ASP A 317 -14.05 2.31 -12.65
CA ASP A 317 -12.93 2.29 -13.59
C ASP A 317 -13.38 2.58 -15.04
N ILE A 318 -14.57 2.13 -15.43
CA ILE A 318 -15.17 2.43 -16.74
C ILE A 318 -15.48 3.92 -16.86
N ARG A 319 -16.16 4.48 -15.84
CA ARG A 319 -16.48 5.92 -15.80
C ARG A 319 -15.27 6.81 -15.76
N ALA A 320 -14.22 6.38 -15.05
CA ALA A 320 -12.94 7.09 -15.00
C ALA A 320 -12.09 6.91 -16.27
N GLY A 321 -12.48 6.02 -17.19
CA GLY A 321 -11.71 5.72 -18.40
C GLY A 321 -10.38 5.03 -18.14
N LYS A 322 -10.27 4.28 -17.03
CA LYS A 322 -9.03 3.57 -16.66
C LYS A 322 -8.71 2.48 -17.69
N PRO A 323 -7.49 2.45 -18.22
CA PRO A 323 -7.05 1.44 -19.18
C PRO A 323 -6.71 0.13 -18.47
N THR A 324 -7.71 -0.49 -17.82
CA THR A 324 -7.52 -1.76 -17.11
C THR A 324 -7.14 -2.89 -18.07
N TYR A 325 -6.49 -3.93 -17.54
CA TYR A 325 -6.16 -5.11 -18.34
C TYR A 325 -7.42 -5.78 -18.92
N LEU A 326 -8.53 -5.78 -18.17
CA LEU A 326 -9.82 -6.31 -18.60
C LEU A 326 -10.35 -5.61 -19.85
N VAL A 327 -10.38 -4.27 -19.83
CA VAL A 327 -10.82 -3.45 -20.97
C VAL A 327 -9.90 -3.65 -22.18
N ALA A 328 -8.59 -3.65 -21.98
CA ALA A 328 -7.61 -3.83 -23.05
C ALA A 328 -7.73 -5.21 -23.73
N VAL A 329 -8.02 -6.28 -22.97
CA VAL A 329 -8.32 -7.62 -23.52
C VAL A 329 -9.59 -7.59 -24.35
N ALA A 330 -10.68 -6.97 -23.87
CA ALA A 330 -11.93 -6.89 -24.61
C ALA A 330 -11.77 -6.14 -25.94
N GLN A 331 -11.04 -5.02 -25.93
CA GLN A 331 -10.76 -4.25 -27.14
C GLN A 331 -9.96 -5.09 -28.16
N ALA A 332 -8.86 -5.72 -27.72
CA ALA A 332 -8.02 -6.54 -28.61
C ALA A 332 -8.82 -7.70 -29.23
N ARG A 333 -9.71 -8.34 -28.46
CA ARG A 333 -10.54 -9.42 -28.96
C ARG A 333 -11.61 -8.93 -29.92
N ALA A 334 -12.26 -7.80 -29.63
CA ALA A 334 -13.24 -7.18 -30.52
C ALA A 334 -12.59 -6.75 -31.85
N GLU A 335 -11.37 -6.19 -31.81
CA GLU A 335 -10.58 -5.86 -33.01
C GLU A 335 -10.27 -7.11 -33.85
N ALA A 336 -9.77 -8.18 -33.21
CA ALA A 336 -9.46 -9.44 -33.88
C ALA A 336 -10.69 -10.12 -34.51
N ALA A 337 -11.87 -9.96 -33.90
CA ALA A 337 -13.14 -10.49 -34.41
C ALA A 337 -13.84 -9.55 -35.41
N GLY A 338 -13.36 -8.33 -35.62
CA GLY A 338 -14.02 -7.32 -36.44
C GLY A 338 -15.35 -6.82 -35.86
N ASP A 339 -15.57 -6.98 -34.53
CA ASP A 339 -16.81 -6.56 -33.85
C ASP A 339 -16.83 -5.05 -33.64
N ARG A 340 -17.27 -4.33 -34.68
CA ARG A 340 -17.39 -2.86 -34.66
C ARG A 340 -18.36 -2.35 -33.61
N ARG A 341 -19.40 -3.15 -33.29
CA ARG A 341 -20.40 -2.76 -32.28
C ARG A 341 -19.77 -2.76 -30.89
N ALA A 342 -19.04 -3.82 -30.53
CA ALA A 342 -18.33 -3.88 -29.26
C ALA A 342 -17.31 -2.73 -29.12
N LEU A 343 -16.52 -2.47 -30.18
CA LEU A 343 -15.57 -1.37 -30.19
C LEU A 343 -16.23 0.01 -30.01
N THR A 344 -17.42 0.21 -30.61
CA THR A 344 -18.18 1.46 -30.45
C THR A 344 -18.70 1.62 -29.03
N VAL A 345 -19.29 0.57 -28.44
CA VAL A 345 -19.74 0.58 -27.04
C VAL A 345 -18.61 0.94 -26.09
N LEU A 346 -17.47 0.26 -26.21
CA LEU A 346 -16.30 0.55 -25.34
C LEU A 346 -15.79 1.97 -25.51
N ARG A 347 -15.67 2.45 -26.75
CA ARG A 347 -15.14 3.80 -27.03
C ARG A 347 -16.03 4.91 -26.49
N GLU A 348 -17.37 4.74 -26.58
CA GLU A 348 -18.33 5.74 -26.16
C GLU A 348 -18.62 5.75 -24.66
N SER A 349 -18.31 4.62 -23.97
CA SER A 349 -18.57 4.46 -22.54
C SER A 349 -17.38 4.74 -21.63
N LEU A 350 -16.15 4.54 -22.15
CA LEU A 350 -14.95 4.74 -21.36
C LEU A 350 -14.67 6.23 -21.14
N GLY A 351 -14.59 6.65 -19.86
CA GLY A 351 -14.31 8.03 -19.46
C GLY A 351 -15.55 8.93 -19.42
N ASP A 352 -16.74 8.35 -19.53
CA ASP A 352 -18.00 9.06 -19.30
C ASP A 352 -18.36 9.00 -17.81
N ALA A 353 -18.06 10.06 -17.06
CA ALA A 353 -18.35 10.17 -15.63
C ALA A 353 -19.84 10.01 -15.29
N GLU A 354 -20.73 10.42 -16.21
CA GLU A 354 -22.18 10.35 -16.07
C GLU A 354 -22.80 9.11 -16.74
N LEU A 355 -21.98 8.09 -17.05
CA LEU A 355 -22.41 6.88 -17.74
C LEU A 355 -23.61 6.25 -17.04
N PRO A 356 -24.80 6.18 -17.72
CA PRO A 356 -26.01 5.58 -17.13
C PRO A 356 -25.85 4.06 -16.95
N GLU A 357 -26.56 3.51 -15.98
CA GLU A 357 -26.50 2.06 -15.65
C GLU A 357 -26.84 1.16 -16.85
N SER A 358 -27.74 1.60 -17.74
CA SER A 358 -28.07 0.86 -18.97
C SER A 358 -26.87 0.75 -19.92
N ARG A 359 -26.07 1.79 -20.03
CA ARG A 359 -24.84 1.78 -20.86
C ARG A 359 -23.73 0.98 -20.19
N LEU A 360 -23.63 1.06 -18.87
CA LEU A 360 -22.70 0.19 -18.11
C LEU A 360 -23.04 -1.28 -18.34
N ALA A 361 -24.34 -1.64 -18.33
CA ALA A 361 -24.77 -3.01 -18.62
C ALA A 361 -24.39 -3.47 -20.04
N GLU A 362 -24.41 -2.58 -21.05
CA GLU A 362 -23.92 -2.89 -22.40
C GLU A 362 -22.40 -3.15 -22.40
N VAL A 363 -21.60 -2.38 -21.63
CA VAL A 363 -20.16 -2.62 -21.48
C VAL A 363 -19.92 -3.98 -20.83
N VAL A 364 -20.64 -4.30 -19.74
CA VAL A 364 -20.58 -5.61 -19.08
C VAL A 364 -20.86 -6.76 -20.06
N ASP A 365 -21.92 -6.62 -20.89
CA ASP A 365 -22.25 -7.60 -21.92
C ASP A 365 -21.10 -7.75 -22.96
N VAL A 366 -20.49 -6.66 -23.39
CA VAL A 366 -19.31 -6.70 -24.28
C VAL A 366 -18.16 -7.45 -23.62
N LEU A 367 -17.83 -7.17 -22.36
CA LEU A 367 -16.74 -7.84 -21.64
C LEU A 367 -16.95 -9.36 -21.52
N VAL A 368 -18.21 -9.79 -21.35
CA VAL A 368 -18.58 -11.21 -21.32
C VAL A 368 -18.54 -11.81 -22.71
N ARG A 369 -19.22 -11.23 -23.70
CA ARG A 369 -19.30 -11.78 -25.06
C ARG A 369 -17.97 -11.87 -25.78
N THR A 370 -17.05 -10.93 -25.54
CA THR A 370 -15.69 -11.01 -26.07
C THR A 370 -14.85 -12.10 -25.37
N GLY A 371 -15.34 -12.71 -24.29
CA GLY A 371 -14.61 -13.66 -23.46
C GLY A 371 -13.46 -13.01 -22.67
N ALA A 372 -13.45 -11.68 -22.53
CA ALA A 372 -12.42 -10.97 -21.77
C ALA A 372 -12.45 -11.34 -20.29
N ARG A 373 -13.64 -11.46 -19.71
CA ARG A 373 -13.83 -11.90 -18.32
C ARG A 373 -13.15 -13.25 -18.06
N ASP A 374 -13.50 -14.27 -18.84
CA ASP A 374 -12.98 -15.63 -18.66
C ASP A 374 -11.46 -15.70 -18.83
N LEU A 375 -10.89 -14.92 -19.77
CA LEU A 375 -9.46 -14.85 -19.97
C LEU A 375 -8.74 -14.22 -18.78
N VAL A 376 -9.32 -13.19 -18.18
CA VAL A 376 -8.73 -12.55 -17.00
C VAL A 376 -8.84 -13.48 -15.80
N GLU A 377 -9.98 -14.14 -15.58
CA GLU A 377 -10.15 -15.14 -14.52
C GLU A 377 -9.14 -16.30 -14.67
N ALA A 378 -9.01 -16.87 -15.85
CA ALA A 378 -8.02 -17.92 -16.13
C ALA A 378 -6.55 -17.43 -15.95
N LYS A 379 -6.27 -16.15 -16.21
CA LYS A 379 -4.96 -15.57 -15.94
C LYS A 379 -4.70 -15.45 -14.45
N ILE A 380 -5.68 -15.03 -13.66
CA ILE A 380 -5.60 -14.96 -12.20
C ILE A 380 -5.26 -16.34 -11.63
N ASP A 381 -6.00 -17.39 -12.03
CA ASP A 381 -5.78 -18.75 -11.53
C ASP A 381 -4.37 -19.25 -11.85
N ARG A 382 -3.88 -19.00 -13.07
CA ARG A 382 -2.50 -19.35 -13.47
C ARG A 382 -1.45 -18.61 -12.64
N LEU A 383 -1.65 -17.32 -12.39
CA LEU A 383 -0.72 -16.51 -11.58
C LEU A 383 -0.70 -16.98 -10.13
N VAL A 384 -1.85 -17.27 -9.54
CA VAL A 384 -1.94 -17.82 -8.17
C VAL A 384 -1.21 -19.15 -8.08
N ALA A 385 -1.50 -20.08 -8.99
CA ALA A 385 -0.83 -21.39 -9.02
C ALA A 385 0.69 -21.25 -9.20
N GLN A 386 1.14 -20.32 -10.04
CA GLN A 386 2.56 -20.03 -10.22
C GLN A 386 3.18 -19.43 -8.95
N GLY A 387 2.52 -18.47 -8.32
CA GLY A 387 2.99 -17.86 -7.07
C GLY A 387 3.15 -18.88 -5.94
N LEU A 388 2.17 -19.80 -5.80
CA LEU A 388 2.25 -20.86 -4.80
C LEU A 388 3.41 -21.84 -5.10
N ARG A 389 3.68 -22.18 -6.36
CA ARG A 389 4.84 -22.99 -6.72
C ARG A 389 6.16 -22.30 -6.34
N HIS A 390 6.28 -20.98 -6.56
CA HIS A 390 7.46 -20.23 -6.13
C HIS A 390 7.63 -20.27 -4.61
N LEU A 391 6.55 -20.09 -3.85
CA LEU A 391 6.58 -20.20 -2.39
C LEU A 391 7.07 -21.60 -1.93
N ASP A 392 6.56 -22.65 -2.57
CA ASP A 392 6.87 -24.05 -2.22
C ASP A 392 8.30 -24.46 -2.61
N SER A 393 8.97 -23.71 -3.51
CA SER A 393 10.33 -24.00 -3.96
C SER A 393 11.44 -23.60 -2.99
N ALA A 394 11.12 -22.82 -1.95
CA ALA A 394 12.10 -22.34 -0.98
C ALA A 394 12.03 -23.13 0.34
N PRO A 395 13.19 -23.33 1.01
CA PRO A 395 13.24 -23.94 2.34
C PRO A 395 12.80 -22.91 3.40
N LEU A 396 11.49 -22.77 3.59
CA LEU A 396 10.85 -21.87 4.55
C LEU A 396 10.39 -22.62 5.79
N GLU A 397 10.35 -21.93 6.93
CA GLU A 397 9.81 -22.47 8.17
C GLU A 397 8.34 -22.89 7.99
N PRO A 398 7.95 -24.08 8.46
CA PRO A 398 6.67 -24.71 8.12
C PRO A 398 5.45 -23.84 8.42
N GLU A 399 5.37 -23.23 9.61
CA GLU A 399 4.23 -22.42 10.00
C GLU A 399 4.16 -21.11 9.20
N GLY A 400 5.28 -20.39 9.06
CA GLY A 400 5.35 -19.19 8.24
C GLY A 400 4.95 -19.46 6.78
N ARG A 401 5.43 -20.56 6.19
CA ARG A 401 5.05 -20.99 4.84
C ARG A 401 3.56 -21.28 4.74
N ARG A 402 2.97 -21.99 5.71
CA ARG A 402 1.54 -22.28 5.75
C ARG A 402 0.70 -21.01 5.77
N ARG A 403 1.03 -20.08 6.68
CA ARG A 403 0.34 -18.79 6.81
C ARG A 403 0.50 -17.91 5.57
N LEU A 404 1.69 -17.86 4.96
CA LEU A 404 1.89 -17.16 3.71
C LEU A 404 1.07 -17.74 2.57
N ARG A 405 0.99 -19.07 2.48
CA ARG A 405 0.18 -19.75 1.47
C ARG A 405 -1.30 -19.37 1.59
N GLU A 406 -1.85 -19.40 2.79
CA GLU A 406 -3.22 -18.98 3.09
C GLU A 406 -3.45 -17.51 2.74
N LEU A 407 -2.52 -16.63 3.14
CA LEU A 407 -2.61 -15.19 2.90
C LEU A 407 -2.52 -14.85 1.41
N LEU A 408 -1.60 -15.45 0.67
CA LEU A 408 -1.46 -15.26 -0.78
C LEU A 408 -2.72 -15.73 -1.53
N TYR A 409 -3.25 -16.89 -1.15
CA TYR A 409 -4.46 -17.44 -1.77
C TYR A 409 -5.69 -16.57 -1.54
N THR A 410 -5.91 -16.14 -0.29
CA THR A 410 -7.05 -15.27 0.06
C THR A 410 -6.93 -13.86 -0.52
N THR A 411 -5.70 -13.35 -0.65
CA THR A 411 -5.43 -12.04 -1.27
C THR A 411 -5.86 -12.02 -2.74
N ALA A 412 -5.66 -13.10 -3.47
CA ALA A 412 -6.12 -13.22 -4.86
C ALA A 412 -7.61 -13.55 -4.99
N GLY A 413 -8.39 -13.52 -3.92
CA GLY A 413 -9.83 -13.77 -3.91
C GLY A 413 -10.23 -15.23 -3.77
N GLY A 414 -9.29 -16.10 -3.36
CA GLY A 414 -9.62 -17.47 -2.96
C GLY A 414 -10.51 -17.48 -1.71
N PRO A 415 -11.40 -18.47 -1.54
CA PRO A 415 -12.19 -18.62 -0.32
C PRO A 415 -11.26 -18.83 0.89
N PRO A 416 -11.64 -18.33 2.08
CA PRO A 416 -10.85 -18.61 3.27
C PRO A 416 -10.72 -20.12 3.48
N PRO A 417 -9.55 -20.61 3.95
CA PRO A 417 -9.38 -22.01 4.23
C PRO A 417 -10.46 -22.46 5.24
N THR A 418 -11.12 -23.56 4.92
CA THR A 418 -12.07 -24.18 5.85
C THR A 418 -11.28 -24.60 7.10
N PRO A 419 -11.67 -24.18 8.31
CA PRO A 419 -10.98 -24.62 9.51
C PRO A 419 -11.00 -26.16 9.55
N PRO A 420 -9.91 -26.82 9.95
CA PRO A 420 -9.89 -28.26 10.08
C PRO A 420 -11.06 -28.68 11.01
N PHE A 421 -11.83 -29.64 10.55
CA PHE A 421 -12.93 -30.24 11.32
C PHE A 421 -12.36 -30.70 12.68
N GLY A 422 -12.63 -29.94 13.76
CA GLY A 422 -12.12 -30.28 15.09
C GLY A 422 -12.12 -29.18 16.14
N ALA A 423 -12.28 -27.93 15.79
CA ALA A 423 -12.35 -26.83 16.77
C ALA A 423 -13.81 -26.39 17.00
N ARG A 424 -14.70 -27.32 17.32
CA ARG A 424 -15.94 -27.00 18.01
C ARG A 424 -15.65 -27.03 19.52
N GLY A 425 -15.54 -25.83 20.11
CA GLY A 425 -15.74 -25.71 21.54
C GLY A 425 -17.16 -26.21 21.92
N PRO A 426 -17.39 -26.66 23.15
CA PRO A 426 -18.68 -27.23 23.51
C PRO A 426 -19.76 -26.17 23.53
N LEU A 427 -20.59 -26.12 22.49
CA LEU A 427 -21.94 -25.54 22.55
C LEU A 427 -22.89 -26.68 22.85
N ASP A 428 -22.84 -27.14 24.09
CA ASP A 428 -23.92 -27.95 24.67
C ASP A 428 -25.11 -27.03 24.97
N GLY A 429 -26.26 -27.38 24.43
CA GLY A 429 -27.55 -27.13 25.03
C GLY A 429 -28.28 -25.84 24.65
N LEU A 430 -28.66 -25.66 23.39
CA LEU A 430 -29.87 -24.90 23.08
C LEU A 430 -30.77 -25.76 22.19
N PRO A 431 -32.09 -25.96 22.57
CA PRO A 431 -33.01 -26.74 21.76
C PRO A 431 -33.37 -26.00 20.47
N VAL A 432 -33.24 -26.72 19.36
CA VAL A 432 -33.66 -26.26 18.03
C VAL A 432 -35.19 -26.14 18.06
N PRO A 433 -35.80 -24.98 17.73
CA PRO A 433 -37.25 -24.90 17.55
C PRO A 433 -37.64 -25.69 16.31
N LEU A 434 -38.48 -26.70 16.47
CA LEU A 434 -39.18 -27.39 15.38
C LEU A 434 -40.12 -26.40 14.70
N LEU A 435 -39.94 -26.18 13.40
CA LEU A 435 -40.92 -25.49 12.56
C LEU A 435 -42.16 -26.37 12.44
N PRO A 436 -43.41 -25.85 12.57
CA PRO A 436 -44.63 -26.60 12.39
C PRO A 436 -44.80 -27.01 10.93
N GLY A 437 -45.11 -28.27 10.70
CA GLY A 437 -45.33 -28.85 9.40
C GLY A 437 -46.54 -28.26 8.70
N THR A 438 -46.39 -28.04 7.41
CA THR A 438 -47.50 -27.82 6.48
C THR A 438 -48.34 -29.09 6.35
N VAL A 439 -49.57 -29.04 6.78
CA VAL A 439 -50.59 -30.06 6.51
C VAL A 439 -51.12 -29.79 5.13
N GLU A 440 -50.98 -30.76 4.25
CA GLU A 440 -51.77 -30.89 3.02
C GLU A 440 -53.22 -31.09 3.39
N GLU A 441 -54.09 -30.32 2.79
CA GLU A 441 -55.51 -30.64 2.71
C GLU A 441 -55.92 -30.85 1.25
N VAL A 442 -56.19 -32.12 0.94
CA VAL A 442 -56.74 -32.62 -0.31
C VAL A 442 -58.22 -32.65 -0.16
N ALA A 443 -58.91 -32.22 -1.22
CA ALA A 443 -60.25 -32.53 -1.67
C ALA A 443 -61.44 -31.79 -1.02
N ARG A 444 -62.03 -30.89 -1.74
CA ARG A 444 -63.35 -31.11 -2.46
C ARG A 444 -63.64 -29.96 -3.41
#